data_f4bfb7b07360ae47529065c9fdc2ae12
#
_entry.id   f4bfb7b07360ae47529065c9fdc2ae12
#
_cell.length_a   1.000
_cell.length_b   1.000
_cell.length_c   1.000
_cell.angle_alpha   90.00
_cell.angle_beta   90.00
_cell.angle_gamma   90.00
#
_symmetry.space_group_name_H-M   'P 1'
#
loop_
_entity.id
_entity.type
_entity.pdbx_description
1 polymer ?
#
loop_
_entity_poly.entity_id
_entity_poly.type
_entity_poly.pdbx_seq_one_letter_code
_entity_poly.pdbx_strand_id
1 'polypeptide(L)'
;MTDIRRFLLMDTIMTADIQKTVKDYILKEFLPGEDPGELTETTPLISGGILDSIATLKLVAFIEEQYSITLAAHEADVEHLDTINAIADLILSKRKGTA
;
A
#
# COMPACT_ATOMS: atom_id res chain seq x y z
N MET A 1 -11.30 -0.55 30.55
CA MET A 1 -10.59 0.71 30.27
C MET A 1 -9.70 0.53 29.05
N THR A 2 -9.82 1.42 28.09
CA THR A 2 -9.09 1.31 26.81
C THR A 2 -7.62 1.71 27.02
N ASP A 3 -6.72 0.81 26.65
CA ASP A 3 -5.30 1.09 26.73
C ASP A 3 -4.83 1.77 25.44
N ILE A 4 -4.58 3.07 25.53
CA ILE A 4 -4.16 3.88 24.40
C ILE A 4 -2.83 3.39 23.82
N ARG A 5 -1.92 2.92 24.67
CA ARG A 5 -0.63 2.39 24.23
C ARG A 5 -0.81 1.17 23.33
N ARG A 6 -1.73 0.29 23.71
CA ARG A 6 -2.05 -0.90 22.93
C ARG A 6 -2.62 -0.52 21.57
N PHE A 7 -3.47 0.50 21.55
CA PHE A 7 -4.07 1.01 20.32
C PHE A 7 -2.99 1.59 19.38
N LEU A 8 -2.07 2.39 19.92
CA LEU A 8 -0.98 2.97 19.15
C LEU A 8 -0.02 1.91 18.61
N LEU A 9 0.26 0.88 19.41
CA LEU A 9 1.09 -0.24 18.97
C LEU A 9 0.43 -1.00 17.82
N MET A 10 -0.89 -1.19 17.87
CA MET A 10 -1.62 -1.85 16.80
C MET A 10 -1.55 -1.06 15.50
N ASP A 11 -1.65 0.27 15.55
CA ASP A 11 -1.50 1.11 14.36
C ASP A 11 -0.12 0.94 13.72
N THR A 12 0.93 0.94 14.54
CA THR A 12 2.30 0.76 14.07
C THR A 12 2.49 -0.62 13.44
N ILE A 13 1.98 -1.66 14.09
CA ILE A 13 2.04 -3.03 13.57
C ILE A 13 1.27 -3.15 12.26
N MET A 14 0.10 -2.55 12.18
CA MET A 14 -0.71 -2.57 10.96
C MET A 14 0.00 -1.87 9.80
N THR A 15 0.67 -0.75 10.07
CA THR A 15 1.43 -0.05 9.03
C THR A 15 2.53 -0.94 8.45
N ALA A 16 3.32 -1.57 9.32
CA ALA A 16 4.39 -2.46 8.89
C ALA A 16 3.84 -3.67 8.13
N ASP A 17 2.74 -4.23 8.58
CA ASP A 17 2.10 -5.36 7.93
C ASP A 17 1.56 -4.98 6.56
N ILE A 18 0.93 -3.83 6.44
CA ILE A 18 0.43 -3.31 5.16
C ILE A 18 1.59 -3.12 4.19
N GLN A 19 2.66 -2.49 4.64
CA GLN A 19 3.83 -2.24 3.80
C GLN A 19 4.42 -3.56 3.29
N LYS A 20 4.54 -4.55 4.16
CA LYS A 20 5.06 -5.86 3.78
C LYS A 20 4.14 -6.56 2.78
N THR A 21 2.84 -6.53 3.02
CA THR A 21 1.85 -7.17 2.14
C THR A 21 1.87 -6.54 0.75
N VAL A 22 1.89 -5.21 0.67
CA VAL A 22 1.93 -4.50 -0.60
C VAL A 22 3.25 -4.76 -1.33
N LYS A 23 4.37 -4.71 -0.61
CA LYS A 23 5.68 -4.99 -1.17
C LYS A 23 5.75 -6.41 -1.75
N ASP A 24 5.29 -7.39 -1.00
CA ASP A 24 5.32 -8.79 -1.43
C ASP A 24 4.47 -8.97 -2.69
N TYR A 25 3.31 -8.33 -2.75
CA TYR A 25 2.45 -8.37 -3.92
C TYR A 25 3.16 -7.79 -5.15
N ILE A 26 3.76 -6.61 -5.01
CA ILE A 26 4.46 -5.95 -6.12
C ILE A 26 5.63 -6.80 -6.61
N LEU A 27 6.41 -7.35 -5.69
CA LEU A 27 7.54 -8.20 -6.05
C LEU A 27 7.10 -9.45 -6.81
N LYS A 28 6.05 -10.10 -6.32
CA LYS A 28 5.56 -11.34 -6.91
C LYS A 28 4.92 -11.12 -8.28
N GLU A 29 4.10 -10.08 -8.40
CA GLU A 29 3.31 -9.87 -9.61
C GLU A 29 4.05 -9.11 -10.71
N PHE A 30 4.92 -8.17 -10.33
CA PHE A 30 5.51 -7.25 -11.30
C PHE A 30 7.03 -7.34 -11.40
N LEU A 31 7.70 -7.86 -10.37
CA LEU A 31 9.15 -7.92 -10.31
C LEU A 31 9.65 -9.32 -9.92
N PRO A 32 9.12 -10.39 -10.57
CA PRO A 32 9.58 -11.74 -10.22
C PRO A 32 11.07 -11.88 -10.50
N GLY A 33 11.81 -12.42 -9.52
CA GLY A 33 13.25 -12.61 -9.67
C GLY A 33 14.11 -11.42 -9.28
N GLU A 34 13.50 -10.27 -9.00
CA GLU A 34 14.25 -9.10 -8.55
C GLU A 34 14.61 -9.21 -7.08
N ASP A 35 15.71 -8.57 -6.70
CA ASP A 35 16.15 -8.52 -5.30
C ASP A 35 15.14 -7.71 -4.48
N PRO A 36 14.53 -8.30 -3.43
CA PRO A 36 13.61 -7.55 -2.57
C PRO A 36 14.22 -6.28 -1.99
N GLY A 37 15.55 -6.24 -1.79
CA GLY A 37 16.22 -5.06 -1.27
C GLY A 37 16.20 -3.86 -2.22
N GLU A 38 15.93 -4.09 -3.50
CA GLU A 38 15.82 -3.02 -4.49
C GLU A 38 14.49 -2.27 -4.39
N LEU A 39 13.49 -2.84 -3.72
CA LEU A 39 12.19 -2.22 -3.53
C LEU A 39 12.02 -1.78 -2.09
N THR A 40 12.14 -0.48 -1.86
CA THR A 40 11.99 0.10 -0.53
C THR A 40 10.66 0.84 -0.41
N GLU A 41 10.35 1.31 0.79
CA GLU A 41 9.10 2.03 1.06
C GLU A 41 9.03 3.38 0.34
N THR A 42 10.16 3.90 -0.13
CA THR A 42 10.23 5.20 -0.83
C THR A 42 10.58 5.06 -2.30
N THR A 43 10.70 3.83 -2.81
CA THR A 43 10.97 3.60 -4.23
C THR A 43 9.81 4.11 -5.07
N PRO A 44 10.06 4.99 -6.08
CA PRO A 44 8.98 5.48 -6.94
C PRO A 44 8.48 4.35 -7.84
N LEU A 45 7.21 4.00 -7.67
CA LEU A 45 6.59 2.87 -8.37
C LEU A 45 6.07 3.28 -9.74
N ILE A 46 5.25 4.31 -9.78
CA ILE A 46 4.62 4.79 -11.01
C ILE A 46 5.58 5.73 -11.74
N SER A 47 6.08 6.75 -11.07
CA SER A 47 6.99 7.71 -11.68
C SER A 47 8.33 7.09 -12.02
N GLY A 48 8.71 6.01 -11.35
CA GLY A 48 9.93 5.25 -11.64
C GLY A 48 9.78 4.19 -12.72
N GLY A 49 8.56 4.00 -13.24
CA GLY A 49 8.32 3.08 -14.35
C GLY A 49 8.13 1.62 -13.95
N ILE A 50 8.05 1.31 -12.64
CA ILE A 50 7.82 -0.06 -12.19
C ILE A 50 6.39 -0.47 -12.48
N LEU A 51 5.43 0.41 -12.25
CA LEU A 51 4.01 0.16 -12.49
C LEU A 51 3.52 0.98 -13.67
N ASP A 52 3.08 0.30 -14.73
CA ASP A 52 2.37 0.95 -15.83
C ASP A 52 0.88 1.08 -15.48
N SER A 53 0.06 1.54 -16.42
CA SER A 53 -1.37 1.75 -16.19
C SER A 53 -2.08 0.46 -15.81
N ILE A 54 -1.76 -0.65 -16.48
CA ILE A 54 -2.41 -1.94 -16.21
C ILE A 54 -1.96 -2.48 -14.85
N ALA A 55 -0.67 -2.39 -14.54
CA ALA A 55 -0.14 -2.83 -13.26
C ALA A 55 -0.76 -2.01 -12.12
N THR A 56 -0.92 -0.70 -12.33
CA THR A 56 -1.55 0.17 -11.33
C THR A 56 -3.00 -0.25 -11.06
N LEU A 57 -3.75 -0.58 -12.11
CA LEU A 57 -5.13 -1.06 -11.94
C LEU A 57 -5.19 -2.38 -11.17
N LYS A 58 -4.23 -3.28 -11.43
CA LYS A 58 -4.15 -4.55 -10.69
C LYS A 58 -3.82 -4.31 -9.22
N LEU A 59 -2.92 -3.37 -8.95
CA LEU A 59 -2.58 -3.00 -7.57
C LEU A 59 -3.80 -2.43 -6.84
N VAL A 60 -4.56 -1.54 -7.48
CA VAL A 60 -5.78 -0.97 -6.90
C VAL A 60 -6.77 -2.08 -6.57
N ALA A 61 -7.01 -2.99 -7.50
CA ALA A 61 -7.93 -4.12 -7.28
C ALA A 61 -7.46 -4.98 -6.10
N PHE A 62 -6.16 -5.25 -6.00
CA PHE A 62 -5.60 -6.01 -4.89
C PHE A 62 -5.84 -5.31 -3.55
N ILE A 63 -5.58 -4.01 -3.50
CA ILE A 63 -5.76 -3.21 -2.28
C ILE A 63 -7.23 -3.23 -1.85
N GLU A 64 -8.13 -3.00 -2.78
CA GLU A 64 -9.56 -2.97 -2.47
C GLU A 64 -10.06 -4.31 -1.93
N GLU A 65 -9.62 -5.40 -2.54
CA GLU A 65 -10.01 -6.74 -2.12
C GLU A 65 -9.36 -7.14 -0.80
N GLN A 66 -8.06 -6.89 -0.67
CA GLN A 66 -7.29 -7.31 0.51
C GLN A 66 -7.74 -6.59 1.78
N TYR A 67 -8.10 -5.32 1.67
CA TYR A 67 -8.43 -4.50 2.84
C TYR A 67 -9.89 -4.11 2.93
N SER A 68 -10.72 -4.61 2.01
CA SER A 68 -12.16 -4.35 1.98
C SER A 68 -12.48 -2.84 1.98
N ILE A 69 -11.78 -2.11 1.14
CA ILE A 69 -11.97 -0.67 0.97
C ILE A 69 -12.26 -0.36 -0.49
N THR A 70 -12.76 0.84 -0.75
CA THR A 70 -12.99 1.32 -2.12
C THR A 70 -12.18 2.59 -2.33
N LEU A 71 -11.39 2.61 -3.40
CA LEU A 71 -10.60 3.78 -3.77
C LEU A 71 -11.35 4.60 -4.80
N ALA A 72 -11.52 5.89 -4.54
CA ALA A 72 -12.08 6.81 -5.50
C ALA A 72 -11.05 7.07 -6.61
N ALA A 73 -11.52 7.54 -7.78
CA ALA A 73 -10.64 7.81 -8.91
C ALA A 73 -9.49 8.77 -8.55
N HIS A 74 -9.77 9.79 -7.75
CA HIS A 74 -8.76 10.76 -7.34
C HIS A 74 -7.76 10.21 -6.32
N GLU A 75 -8.06 9.06 -5.73
CA GLU A 75 -7.17 8.38 -4.79
C GLU A 75 -6.28 7.36 -5.49
N ALA A 76 -6.68 6.89 -6.67
CA ALA A 76 -5.94 5.90 -7.44
C ALA A 76 -5.00 6.60 -8.44
N ASP A 77 -4.18 7.51 -7.95
CA ASP A 77 -3.29 8.32 -8.78
C ASP A 77 -1.83 8.22 -8.31
N VAL A 78 -0.94 8.89 -9.03
CA VAL A 78 0.49 8.89 -8.74
C VAL A 78 0.75 9.40 -7.32
N GLU A 79 0.07 10.45 -6.91
CA GLU A 79 0.30 11.07 -5.60
C GLU A 79 0.08 10.07 -4.46
N HIS A 80 -0.93 9.22 -4.56
CA HIS A 80 -1.30 8.27 -3.50
C HIS A 80 -0.67 6.91 -3.67
N LEU A 81 -0.22 6.53 -4.86
CA LEU A 81 0.22 5.17 -5.17
C LEU A 81 1.69 5.07 -5.60
N ASP A 82 2.42 6.17 -5.57
CA ASP A 82 3.79 6.17 -6.11
C ASP A 82 4.82 5.50 -5.21
N THR A 83 4.53 5.37 -3.92
CA THR A 83 5.43 4.69 -2.98
C THR A 83 4.64 3.76 -2.07
N ILE A 84 5.33 2.76 -1.52
CA ILE A 84 4.71 1.87 -0.54
C ILE A 84 4.26 2.67 0.70
N ASN A 85 5.03 3.67 1.12
CA ASN A 85 4.63 4.55 2.22
C ASN A 85 3.31 5.26 1.91
N ALA A 86 3.17 5.84 0.73
CA ALA A 86 1.95 6.53 0.34
C ALA A 86 0.76 5.58 0.27
N ILE A 87 0.97 4.38 -0.26
CA ILE A 87 -0.08 3.35 -0.33
C ILE A 87 -0.54 2.96 1.07
N ALA A 88 0.39 2.71 1.99
CA ALA A 88 0.05 2.35 3.36
C ALA A 88 -0.73 3.47 4.06
N ASP A 89 -0.31 4.71 3.87
CA ASP A 89 -1.01 5.87 4.44
C ASP A 89 -2.44 5.97 3.90
N LEU A 90 -2.61 5.75 2.59
CA LEU A 90 -3.93 5.77 1.96
C LEU A 90 -4.83 4.69 2.55
N ILE A 91 -4.33 3.46 2.66
CA ILE A 91 -5.09 2.34 3.20
C ILE A 91 -5.52 2.62 4.64
N LEU A 92 -4.60 3.08 5.48
CA LEU A 92 -4.90 3.41 6.87
C LEU A 92 -5.92 4.54 6.97
N SER A 93 -5.80 5.56 6.13
CA SER A 93 -6.74 6.67 6.08
C SER A 93 -8.15 6.20 5.73
N LYS A 94 -8.27 5.32 4.74
CA LYS A 94 -9.57 4.78 4.31
C LYS A 94 -10.20 3.91 5.40
N ARG A 95 -9.40 3.11 6.08
CA ARG A 95 -9.90 2.23 7.15
C ARG A 95 -10.37 3.02 8.36
N LYS A 96 -9.68 4.11 8.69
CA LYS A 96 -10.09 4.98 9.80
C LYS A 96 -11.30 5.82 9.44
N GLY A 97 -11.40 6.26 8.19
CA GLY A 97 -12.47 7.11 7.73
C GLY A 97 -13.81 6.42 7.56
N THR A 98 -13.85 5.07 7.65
CA THR A 98 -15.09 4.30 7.54
C THR A 98 -15.80 4.07 8.87
N ALA A 99 -15.28 4.64 9.92
CA ALA A 99 -15.87 4.50 11.25
C ALA A 99 -17.26 5.15 11.32
#